data_d7640a46bf4137d1f729b7966fb09747
#
_entry.id   d7640a46bf4137d1f729b7966fb09747
#
_cell.length_a   1.000
_cell.length_b   1.000
_cell.length_c   1.000
_cell.angle_alpha   90.00
_cell.angle_beta   90.00
_cell.angle_gamma   90.00
#
_symmetry.space_group_name_H-M   'P 1'
#
loop_
_entity.id
_entity.type
_entity.pdbx_description
1 polymer ?
#
loop_
_entity_poly.entity_id
_entity_poly.type
_entity_poly.pdbx_seq_one_letter_code
_entity_poly.pdbx_strand_id
1 'polypeptide(L)'
;MDAKITKKRLGDFLSYEWVKVLAIAVALIMLWSLLFSTTATRLTNDQVFTVINYTGTTVGTGFDKYLNLPVDGSLFSYEVYEIGAVDTETQGGTYAGVLLETRLSTGEGDVMFVADAEQPNSQWAVTDADGNPVLDEDGNPTYETDTYLRGFLNGTYYHNVLPLEDVVEGLYGLKKGLLTLIDEYLSQFYVKNSTERFDYADGINVTETERLFRERIAEMKDKRFKTEAQIQAGLQQEIVRIERYRAAMDEYLQNVADGYLAPTESKLVFSDDDGNPLVINGQFGLNLCPDEEKMPGLKEDVFYYMTSADDKQVMTAKNVNMVFLNLEGSQPEFLCEKILFVNYLVKEHKAV
;
A
#
# COMPACT_ATOMS: atom_id res chain seq x y z
N MET A 1 14.18 -66.51 15.68
CA MET A 1 15.19 -65.44 15.92
C MET A 1 14.53 -64.42 16.86
N ASP A 2 15.07 -64.34 18.06
CA ASP A 2 14.48 -63.51 19.12
C ASP A 2 14.82 -62.01 18.86
N ALA A 3 13.81 -61.25 18.45
CA ALA A 3 13.97 -59.84 18.03
C ALA A 3 14.02 -58.87 19.23
N LYS A 4 14.48 -59.30 20.41
CA LYS A 4 14.58 -58.41 21.57
C LYS A 4 15.75 -57.44 21.38
N ILE A 5 15.42 -56.15 21.33
CA ILE A 5 16.39 -55.07 21.38
C ILE A 5 16.94 -54.96 22.79
N THR A 6 18.20 -55.36 22.98
CA THR A 6 18.88 -55.25 24.29
C THR A 6 19.61 -53.93 24.37
N LYS A 7 19.78 -53.39 25.61
CA LYS A 7 20.53 -52.14 25.85
C LYS A 7 21.94 -52.18 25.25
N LYS A 8 22.59 -53.35 25.23
CA LYS A 8 23.93 -53.54 24.64
C LYS A 8 23.87 -53.35 23.13
N ARG A 9 22.93 -54.02 22.43
CA ARG A 9 22.75 -53.85 20.97
C ARG A 9 22.41 -52.43 20.57
N LEU A 10 21.61 -51.74 21.38
CA LEU A 10 21.29 -50.33 21.15
C LEU A 10 22.51 -49.43 21.37
N GLY A 11 23.34 -49.72 22.39
CA GLY A 11 24.57 -48.99 22.63
C GLY A 11 25.61 -49.20 21.51
N ASP A 12 25.78 -50.45 21.04
CA ASP A 12 26.67 -50.76 19.92
C ASP A 12 26.21 -50.12 18.60
N PHE A 13 24.88 -50.13 18.35
CA PHE A 13 24.29 -49.45 17.20
C PHE A 13 24.51 -47.93 17.26
N LEU A 14 24.25 -47.32 18.37
CA LEU A 14 24.46 -45.86 18.55
C LEU A 14 25.93 -45.46 18.53
N SER A 15 26.86 -46.30 18.94
CA SER A 15 28.29 -45.98 18.90
C SER A 15 28.94 -46.13 17.51
N TYR A 16 28.46 -47.06 16.67
CA TYR A 16 29.04 -47.32 15.34
C TYR A 16 28.24 -46.74 14.20
N GLU A 17 26.94 -46.58 14.36
CA GLU A 17 26.03 -46.14 13.25
C GLU A 17 25.34 -44.80 13.51
N TRP A 18 25.66 -44.12 14.60
CA TRP A 18 25.00 -42.84 14.92
C TRP A 18 25.15 -41.79 13.84
N VAL A 19 26.29 -41.79 13.12
CA VAL A 19 26.52 -40.87 11.97
C VAL A 19 25.55 -41.16 10.86
N LYS A 20 25.25 -42.45 10.57
CA LYS A 20 24.27 -42.83 9.55
C LYS A 20 22.84 -42.43 9.97
N VAL A 21 22.52 -42.65 11.26
CA VAL A 21 21.21 -42.23 11.81
C VAL A 21 21.06 -40.73 11.73
N LEU A 22 22.10 -39.97 12.09
CA LEU A 22 22.09 -38.51 11.99
C LEU A 22 21.94 -38.05 10.53
N ALA A 23 22.70 -38.67 9.61
CA ALA A 23 22.60 -38.34 8.18
C ALA A 23 21.20 -38.60 7.61
N ILE A 24 20.57 -39.71 7.99
CA ILE A 24 19.20 -40.05 7.61
C ILE A 24 18.22 -39.03 8.22
N ALA A 25 18.38 -38.67 9.48
CA ALA A 25 17.53 -37.68 10.14
C ALA A 25 17.62 -36.30 9.46
N VAL A 26 18.85 -35.85 9.16
CA VAL A 26 19.05 -34.58 8.41
C VAL A 26 18.45 -34.66 7.02
N ALA A 27 18.64 -35.78 6.29
CA ALA A 27 18.04 -35.96 4.97
C ALA A 27 16.50 -35.96 5.03
N LEU A 28 15.89 -36.57 6.04
CA LEU A 28 14.43 -36.54 6.24
C LEU A 28 13.93 -35.15 6.58
N ILE A 29 14.65 -34.38 7.41
CA ILE A 29 14.31 -32.99 7.72
C ILE A 29 14.40 -32.12 6.45
N MET A 30 15.47 -32.29 5.66
CA MET A 30 15.62 -31.57 4.38
C MET A 30 14.50 -31.94 3.42
N LEU A 31 14.19 -33.23 3.26
CA LEU A 31 13.12 -33.70 2.40
C LEU A 31 11.74 -33.15 2.86
N TRP A 32 11.50 -33.19 4.17
CA TRP A 32 10.27 -32.62 4.76
C TRP A 32 10.19 -31.12 4.52
N SER A 33 11.27 -30.37 4.78
CA SER A 33 11.35 -28.94 4.52
C SER A 33 11.11 -28.62 3.04
N LEU A 34 11.68 -29.40 2.14
CA LEU A 34 11.52 -29.23 0.70
C LEU A 34 10.10 -29.57 0.27
N LEU A 35 9.50 -30.65 0.77
CA LEU A 35 8.10 -30.99 0.51
C LEU A 35 7.17 -29.90 1.05
N PHE A 36 7.41 -29.44 2.28
CA PHE A 36 6.61 -28.37 2.86
C PHE A 36 6.71 -27.07 2.06
N SER A 37 7.93 -26.67 1.67
CA SER A 37 8.15 -25.44 0.88
C SER A 37 7.58 -25.52 -0.54
N THR A 38 7.50 -26.73 -1.13
CA THR A 38 6.95 -26.92 -2.49
C THR A 38 5.44 -27.15 -2.50
N THR A 39 4.86 -27.66 -1.40
CA THR A 39 3.43 -27.91 -1.29
C THR A 39 2.68 -26.83 -0.53
N ALA A 40 3.38 -25.98 0.23
CA ALA A 40 2.77 -24.83 0.88
C ALA A 40 2.26 -23.85 -0.21
N THR A 41 0.97 -23.60 -0.19
CA THR A 41 0.36 -22.55 -1.01
C THR A 41 0.93 -21.22 -0.51
N ARG A 42 1.78 -20.58 -1.30
CA ARG A 42 2.27 -19.24 -1.00
C ARG A 42 1.23 -18.26 -1.51
N LEU A 43 0.92 -17.29 -0.69
CA LEU A 43 0.13 -16.15 -1.13
C LEU A 43 0.92 -15.41 -2.22
N THR A 44 0.21 -14.98 -3.25
CA THR A 44 0.74 -14.12 -4.31
C THR A 44 0.63 -12.66 -3.87
N ASN A 45 1.33 -11.74 -4.51
CA ASN A 45 1.31 -10.33 -4.12
C ASN A 45 -0.11 -9.73 -4.18
N ASP A 46 -0.93 -10.22 -5.11
CA ASP A 46 -2.35 -9.88 -5.25
C ASP A 46 -3.27 -10.46 -4.15
N GLN A 47 -2.75 -11.28 -3.26
CA GLN A 47 -3.46 -11.85 -2.11
C GLN A 47 -3.03 -11.24 -0.77
N VAL A 48 -2.07 -10.34 -0.80
CA VAL A 48 -1.55 -9.62 0.38
C VAL A 48 -1.72 -8.12 0.17
N PHE A 49 -2.49 -7.47 1.03
CA PHE A 49 -2.58 -6.02 1.02
C PHE A 49 -1.42 -5.45 1.86
N THR A 50 -0.52 -4.72 1.22
CA THR A 50 0.70 -4.26 1.88
C THR A 50 0.64 -2.78 2.22
N VAL A 51 0.78 -2.49 3.51
CA VAL A 51 0.86 -1.15 4.07
C VAL A 51 2.31 -0.84 4.43
N ILE A 52 2.87 0.21 3.85
CA ILE A 52 4.27 0.59 4.05
C ILE A 52 4.35 1.85 4.91
N ASN A 53 5.21 1.84 5.93
CA ASN A 53 5.66 3.04 6.61
C ASN A 53 6.97 3.53 6.01
N TYR A 54 6.97 4.77 5.52
CA TYR A 54 8.14 5.49 5.00
C TYR A 54 8.10 6.94 5.46
N THR A 55 8.22 7.14 6.77
CA THR A 55 8.15 8.48 7.38
C THR A 55 9.50 9.06 7.76
N GLY A 56 10.59 8.34 7.47
CA GLY A 56 11.95 8.74 7.87
C GLY A 56 12.25 8.50 9.35
N THR A 57 11.32 7.88 10.08
CA THR A 57 11.49 7.57 11.51
C THR A 57 10.90 6.21 11.85
N THR A 58 11.45 5.55 12.86
CA THR A 58 10.93 4.28 13.33
C THR A 58 9.59 4.47 14.04
N VAL A 59 8.59 3.71 13.64
CA VAL A 59 7.28 3.67 14.32
C VAL A 59 7.31 2.71 15.53
N GLY A 60 8.35 1.97 15.66
CA GLY A 60 8.50 0.95 16.68
C GLY A 60 7.89 -0.41 16.29
N THR A 61 8.05 -1.39 17.16
CA THR A 61 7.50 -2.73 16.94
C THR A 61 5.99 -2.73 17.13
N GLY A 62 5.24 -3.18 16.13
CA GLY A 62 3.79 -3.32 16.20
C GLY A 62 3.03 -2.23 15.44
N PHE A 63 3.61 -1.73 14.36
CA PHE A 63 2.95 -0.80 13.43
C PHE A 63 1.55 -1.27 13.03
N ASP A 64 1.36 -2.55 12.73
CA ASP A 64 0.08 -3.19 12.47
C ASP A 64 -0.91 -3.08 13.64
N LYS A 65 -0.41 -3.12 14.88
CA LYS A 65 -1.24 -3.01 16.09
C LYS A 65 -1.74 -1.60 16.35
N TYR A 66 -0.97 -0.58 16.00
CA TYR A 66 -1.42 0.81 16.11
C TYR A 66 -2.58 1.11 15.18
N LEU A 67 -2.55 0.52 13.99
CA LEU A 67 -3.62 0.65 13.00
C LEU A 67 -4.80 -0.31 13.26
N ASN A 68 -4.75 -1.13 14.31
CA ASN A 68 -5.76 -2.16 14.61
C ASN A 68 -6.11 -3.04 13.40
N LEU A 69 -5.11 -3.33 12.55
CA LEU A 69 -5.33 -4.06 11.30
C LEU A 69 -5.85 -5.46 11.58
N PRO A 70 -6.93 -5.91 10.91
CA PRO A 70 -7.41 -7.26 11.02
C PRO A 70 -6.41 -8.24 10.41
N VAL A 71 -5.99 -9.22 11.18
CA VAL A 71 -4.94 -10.20 10.80
C VAL A 71 -5.40 -11.14 9.69
N ASP A 72 -6.71 -11.35 9.59
CA ASP A 72 -7.34 -12.34 8.71
C ASP A 72 -7.79 -11.78 7.35
N GLY A 73 -7.47 -10.51 7.03
CA GLY A 73 -7.89 -9.88 5.80
C GLY A 73 -9.40 -9.65 5.68
N SER A 74 -10.18 -9.79 6.77
CA SER A 74 -11.65 -9.65 6.76
C SER A 74 -12.15 -8.28 6.34
N LEU A 75 -11.26 -7.27 6.33
CA LEU A 75 -11.54 -5.93 5.87
C LEU A 75 -11.90 -5.89 4.38
N PHE A 76 -11.31 -6.76 3.59
CA PHE A 76 -11.34 -6.72 2.13
C PHE A 76 -12.46 -7.56 1.53
N SER A 77 -12.79 -7.29 0.28
CA SER A 77 -13.86 -7.96 -0.45
C SER A 77 -13.37 -8.89 -1.55
N TYR A 78 -12.16 -8.67 -2.04
CA TYR A 78 -11.53 -9.47 -3.08
C TYR A 78 -10.38 -10.27 -2.47
N GLU A 79 -10.22 -11.45 -2.76
CA GLU A 79 -9.22 -12.49 -2.44
C GLU A 79 -7.95 -12.06 -1.65
N VAL A 80 -8.05 -11.03 -0.81
CA VAL A 80 -6.99 -10.61 0.10
C VAL A 80 -7.10 -11.44 1.38
N TYR A 81 -6.08 -12.23 1.65
CA TYR A 81 -6.05 -13.14 2.78
C TYR A 81 -5.14 -12.68 3.91
N GLU A 82 -4.28 -11.71 3.63
CA GLU A 82 -3.31 -11.21 4.62
C GLU A 82 -3.09 -9.71 4.44
N ILE A 83 -2.81 -9.03 5.53
CA ILE A 83 -2.35 -7.64 5.53
C ILE A 83 -0.90 -7.63 5.97
N GLY A 84 -0.02 -7.23 5.05
CA GLY A 84 1.40 -7.04 5.32
C GLY A 84 1.67 -5.63 5.82
N ALA A 85 2.24 -5.49 6.99
CA ALA A 85 2.71 -4.21 7.50
C ALA A 85 4.24 -4.14 7.43
N VAL A 86 4.75 -3.15 6.72
CA VAL A 86 6.19 -2.97 6.48
C VAL A 86 6.63 -1.62 7.04
N ASP A 87 7.45 -1.64 8.07
CA ASP A 87 8.14 -0.46 8.56
C ASP A 87 9.57 -0.44 7.99
N THR A 88 9.78 0.41 6.98
CA THR A 88 11.05 0.46 6.26
C THR A 88 12.21 0.90 7.15
N GLU A 89 11.95 1.77 8.11
CA GLU A 89 12.99 2.27 9.02
C GLU A 89 13.44 1.18 10.02
N THR A 90 12.50 0.46 10.62
CA THR A 90 12.82 -0.62 11.56
C THR A 90 13.45 -1.82 10.84
N GLN A 91 12.95 -2.16 9.65
CA GLN A 91 13.42 -3.33 8.90
C GLN A 91 14.67 -3.04 8.06
N GLY A 92 14.76 -1.83 7.50
CA GLY A 92 15.86 -1.42 6.61
C GLY A 92 16.95 -0.62 7.31
N GLY A 93 16.64 0.12 8.36
CA GLY A 93 17.57 1.02 9.04
C GLY A 93 18.24 1.97 8.03
N THR A 94 19.57 1.99 8.00
CA THR A 94 20.35 2.80 7.03
C THR A 94 20.03 2.48 5.56
N TYR A 95 19.42 1.33 5.28
CA TYR A 95 19.05 0.88 3.93
C TYR A 95 17.56 0.96 3.66
N ALA A 96 16.80 1.77 4.40
CA ALA A 96 15.35 1.90 4.26
C ALA A 96 14.93 2.22 2.81
N GLY A 97 15.63 3.13 2.13
CA GLY A 97 15.39 3.45 0.73
C GLY A 97 15.60 2.25 -0.21
N VAL A 98 16.66 1.46 0.00
CA VAL A 98 16.94 0.26 -0.80
C VAL A 98 15.87 -0.82 -0.56
N LEU A 99 15.41 -0.96 0.68
CA LEU A 99 14.32 -1.87 1.00
C LEU A 99 13.03 -1.46 0.28
N LEU A 100 12.69 -0.18 0.32
CA LEU A 100 11.53 0.37 -0.37
C LEU A 100 11.63 0.13 -1.89
N GLU A 101 12.75 0.50 -2.51
CA GLU A 101 12.97 0.28 -3.93
C GLU A 101 12.82 -1.19 -4.33
N THR A 102 13.38 -2.09 -3.54
CA THR A 102 13.25 -3.53 -3.78
C THR A 102 11.81 -3.98 -3.75
N ARG A 103 11.02 -3.54 -2.76
CA ARG A 103 9.60 -3.91 -2.65
C ARG A 103 8.77 -3.36 -3.79
N LEU A 104 8.94 -2.08 -4.12
CA LEU A 104 8.22 -1.47 -5.25
C LEU A 104 8.56 -2.14 -6.58
N SER A 105 9.82 -2.51 -6.79
CA SER A 105 10.25 -3.22 -8.02
C SER A 105 9.75 -4.66 -8.09
N THR A 106 9.46 -5.29 -6.95
CA THR A 106 8.86 -6.64 -6.89
C THR A 106 7.33 -6.63 -6.89
N GLY A 107 6.72 -5.44 -7.03
CA GLY A 107 5.26 -5.30 -7.04
C GLY A 107 4.61 -5.40 -5.66
N GLU A 108 5.36 -5.10 -4.59
CA GLU A 108 4.86 -5.15 -3.23
C GLU A 108 4.55 -3.74 -2.70
N GLY A 109 3.30 -3.48 -2.39
CA GLY A 109 2.84 -2.22 -1.77
C GLY A 109 1.53 -1.74 -2.37
N ASP A 110 0.56 -1.45 -1.51
CA ASP A 110 -0.75 -0.91 -1.90
C ASP A 110 -0.92 0.52 -1.45
N VAL A 111 -0.58 0.78 -0.21
CA VAL A 111 -0.59 2.12 0.37
C VAL A 111 0.70 2.37 1.15
N MET A 112 1.10 3.62 1.21
CA MET A 112 2.29 4.02 1.96
C MET A 112 2.02 5.29 2.76
N PHE A 113 2.50 5.30 4.00
CA PHE A 113 2.49 6.49 4.84
C PHE A 113 3.81 7.23 4.68
N VAL A 114 3.72 8.51 4.37
CA VAL A 114 4.88 9.39 4.15
C VAL A 114 4.71 10.63 5.01
N ALA A 115 5.72 11.01 5.75
CA ALA A 115 5.71 12.28 6.46
C ALA A 115 5.86 13.44 5.48
N ASP A 116 5.06 14.48 5.69
CA ASP A 116 5.14 15.72 4.90
C ASP A 116 5.55 16.91 5.77
N ALA A 117 6.36 16.65 6.79
CA ALA A 117 6.94 17.68 7.60
C ALA A 117 8.06 18.39 6.83
N GLU A 118 8.01 19.72 6.83
CA GLU A 118 9.08 20.52 6.24
C GLU A 118 10.41 20.28 6.97
N GLN A 119 11.45 20.05 6.19
CA GLN A 119 12.80 19.84 6.69
C GLN A 119 13.77 20.68 5.87
N PRO A 120 14.75 21.35 6.51
CA PRO A 120 15.82 21.98 5.78
C PRO A 120 16.63 20.88 5.06
N ASN A 121 16.69 20.97 3.74
CA ASN A 121 17.49 20.05 2.95
C ASN A 121 18.92 20.59 2.82
N SER A 122 19.84 20.08 3.62
CA SER A 122 21.25 20.52 3.63
C SER A 122 21.99 20.30 2.31
N GLN A 123 21.42 19.57 1.37
CA GLN A 123 21.99 19.38 0.04
C GLN A 123 21.55 20.48 -0.95
N TRP A 124 20.51 21.24 -0.62
CA TRP A 124 19.92 22.24 -1.48
C TRP A 124 20.05 23.63 -0.86
N ALA A 125 21.29 24.06 -0.72
CA ALA A 125 21.54 25.45 -0.33
C ALA A 125 20.94 26.37 -1.40
N VAL A 126 20.18 27.36 -0.97
CA VAL A 126 19.70 28.43 -1.86
C VAL A 126 20.91 29.20 -2.36
N THR A 127 21.06 29.30 -3.67
CA THR A 127 22.15 30.06 -4.28
C THR A 127 21.63 31.27 -5.04
N ASP A 128 22.39 32.35 -5.06
CA ASP A 128 22.12 33.51 -5.91
C ASP A 128 22.44 33.22 -7.40
N ALA A 129 22.20 34.19 -8.27
CA ALA A 129 22.47 34.07 -9.71
C ALA A 129 23.94 33.79 -10.06
N ASP A 130 24.87 34.08 -9.14
CA ASP A 130 26.30 33.86 -9.30
C ASP A 130 26.76 32.53 -8.67
N GLY A 131 25.82 31.74 -8.09
CA GLY A 131 26.07 30.45 -7.46
C GLY A 131 26.58 30.53 -6.02
N ASN A 132 26.56 31.71 -5.38
CA ASN A 132 26.94 31.84 -3.98
C ASN A 132 25.78 31.51 -3.05
N PRO A 133 26.03 30.90 -1.86
CA PRO A 133 24.97 30.64 -0.90
C PRO A 133 24.26 31.92 -0.45
N VAL A 134 22.95 31.94 -0.49
CA VAL A 134 22.14 32.98 0.13
C VAL A 134 22.22 32.80 1.64
N LEU A 135 22.61 33.86 2.37
CA LEU A 135 22.73 33.81 3.82
C LEU A 135 21.50 34.42 4.49
N ASP A 136 21.14 33.88 5.66
CA ASP A 136 20.10 34.44 6.53
C ASP A 136 20.64 35.71 7.27
N GLU A 137 19.80 36.29 8.14
CA GLU A 137 20.17 37.50 8.92
C GLU A 137 21.33 37.24 9.89
N ASP A 138 21.56 35.97 10.26
CA ASP A 138 22.65 35.54 11.16
C ASP A 138 23.93 35.14 10.39
N GLY A 139 23.90 35.19 9.06
CA GLY A 139 25.04 34.87 8.20
C GLY A 139 25.20 33.37 7.92
N ASN A 140 24.20 32.53 8.20
CA ASN A 140 24.22 31.10 7.86
C ASN A 140 23.62 30.87 6.47
N PRO A 141 24.06 29.83 5.73
CA PRO A 141 23.44 29.44 4.47
C PRO A 141 21.98 29.14 4.67
N THR A 142 21.12 29.70 3.82
CA THR A 142 19.70 29.28 3.74
C THR A 142 19.58 28.02 2.89
N TYR A 143 18.67 27.17 3.26
CA TYR A 143 18.41 25.93 2.56
C TYR A 143 16.97 25.91 2.05
N GLU A 144 16.74 25.25 0.91
CA GLU A 144 15.37 24.98 0.47
C GLU A 144 14.70 24.06 1.47
N THR A 145 13.43 24.32 1.73
CA THR A 145 12.56 23.41 2.49
C THR A 145 12.09 22.31 1.56
N ASP A 146 12.21 21.08 1.99
CA ASP A 146 11.68 19.93 1.31
C ASP A 146 10.85 19.08 2.27
N THR A 147 10.01 18.19 1.73
CA THR A 147 9.24 17.24 2.51
C THR A 147 9.55 15.83 2.04
N TYR A 148 9.35 14.85 2.91
CA TYR A 148 9.51 13.45 2.52
C TYR A 148 8.58 13.09 1.36
N LEU A 149 7.32 13.58 1.37
CA LEU A 149 6.36 13.35 0.29
C LEU A 149 6.89 13.93 -1.02
N ARG A 150 7.33 15.18 -1.04
CA ARG A 150 7.87 15.82 -2.25
C ARG A 150 9.16 15.15 -2.71
N GLY A 151 10.07 14.84 -1.80
CA GLY A 151 11.30 14.11 -2.12
C GLY A 151 11.04 12.74 -2.71
N PHE A 152 10.06 12.00 -2.18
CA PHE A 152 9.61 10.73 -2.73
C PHE A 152 9.02 10.90 -4.14
N LEU A 153 8.16 11.88 -4.35
CA LEU A 153 7.50 12.13 -5.64
C LEU A 153 8.45 12.69 -6.70
N ASN A 154 9.40 13.56 -6.33
CA ASN A 154 10.40 14.10 -7.25
C ASN A 154 11.53 13.10 -7.58
N GLY A 155 11.57 11.97 -6.89
CA GLY A 155 12.54 10.91 -7.12
C GLY A 155 12.07 9.86 -8.11
N THR A 156 12.71 8.70 -8.03
CA THR A 156 12.44 7.52 -8.89
C THR A 156 11.02 6.98 -8.75
N TYR A 157 10.33 7.32 -7.66
CA TYR A 157 9.09 6.66 -7.26
C TYR A 157 7.80 7.29 -7.79
N TYR A 158 7.88 8.44 -8.47
CA TYR A 158 6.71 9.09 -9.05
C TYR A 158 5.83 8.16 -9.89
N HIS A 159 6.46 7.29 -10.68
CA HIS A 159 5.73 6.33 -11.53
C HIS A 159 4.97 5.27 -10.74
N ASN A 160 5.39 4.99 -9.53
CA ASN A 160 4.75 4.02 -8.63
C ASN A 160 3.59 4.62 -7.82
N VAL A 161 3.42 5.95 -7.84
CA VAL A 161 2.35 6.63 -7.12
C VAL A 161 1.18 6.91 -8.03
N LEU A 162 -0.01 6.65 -7.54
CA LEU A 162 -1.26 6.95 -8.19
C LEU A 162 -1.78 8.29 -7.66
N PRO A 163 -1.93 9.33 -8.50
CA PRO A 163 -2.59 10.56 -8.07
C PRO A 163 -4.06 10.29 -7.75
N LEU A 164 -4.68 11.09 -6.90
CA LEU A 164 -6.11 10.98 -6.60
C LEU A 164 -6.95 11.38 -7.81
N GLU A 165 -6.60 12.52 -8.40
CA GLU A 165 -7.22 13.08 -9.59
C GLU A 165 -6.31 12.93 -10.80
N ASP A 166 -6.86 13.06 -11.99
CA ASP A 166 -6.09 13.04 -13.23
C ASP A 166 -5.08 14.19 -13.25
N VAL A 167 -3.85 13.90 -13.67
CA VAL A 167 -2.80 14.91 -13.81
C VAL A 167 -2.29 15.00 -15.24
N VAL A 168 -1.97 16.21 -15.67
CA VAL A 168 -1.37 16.46 -16.97
C VAL A 168 0.14 16.45 -16.86
N GLU A 169 0.79 15.52 -17.54
CA GLU A 169 2.23 15.34 -17.56
C GLU A 169 2.92 16.09 -18.72
N GLY A 170 2.39 17.25 -19.08
CA GLY A 170 2.92 18.05 -20.19
C GLY A 170 2.84 17.30 -21.52
N LEU A 171 3.98 17.07 -22.18
CA LEU A 171 4.05 16.36 -23.47
C LEU A 171 3.78 14.85 -23.34
N TYR A 172 3.87 14.27 -22.14
CA TYR A 172 3.64 12.85 -21.91
C TYR A 172 2.16 12.47 -21.77
N GLY A 173 1.26 13.47 -21.76
CA GLY A 173 -0.17 13.25 -21.79
C GLY A 173 -0.86 13.32 -20.45
N LEU A 174 -1.91 12.50 -20.30
CA LEU A 174 -2.75 12.45 -19.12
C LEU A 174 -2.46 11.17 -18.33
N LYS A 175 -2.04 11.31 -17.07
CA LYS A 175 -1.99 10.22 -16.11
C LYS A 175 -3.32 10.17 -15.35
N LYS A 176 -4.06 9.08 -15.51
CA LYS A 176 -5.33 8.89 -14.82
C LYS A 176 -5.13 8.74 -13.33
N GLY A 177 -5.99 9.40 -12.57
CA GLY A 177 -6.03 9.30 -11.12
C GLY A 177 -6.83 8.10 -10.61
N LEU A 178 -6.68 7.83 -9.31
CA LEU A 178 -7.37 6.75 -8.61
C LEU A 178 -8.89 6.82 -8.81
N LEU A 179 -9.48 8.02 -8.66
CA LEU A 179 -10.92 8.20 -8.74
C LEU A 179 -11.46 7.94 -10.16
N THR A 180 -10.72 8.35 -11.18
CA THR A 180 -11.08 8.05 -12.58
C THR A 180 -11.00 6.57 -12.89
N LEU A 181 -9.95 5.89 -12.42
CA LEU A 181 -9.78 4.46 -12.64
C LEU A 181 -10.87 3.62 -11.92
N ILE A 182 -11.23 4.02 -10.71
CA ILE A 182 -12.33 3.35 -9.98
C ILE A 182 -13.68 3.60 -10.67
N ASP A 183 -13.94 4.84 -11.13
CA ASP A 183 -15.16 5.15 -11.87
C ASP A 183 -15.26 4.35 -13.18
N GLU A 184 -14.16 4.23 -13.91
CA GLU A 184 -14.10 3.39 -15.12
C GLU A 184 -14.38 1.91 -14.81
N TYR A 185 -13.84 1.41 -13.70
CA TYR A 185 -14.11 0.04 -13.26
C TYR A 185 -15.58 -0.17 -12.87
N LEU A 186 -16.12 0.67 -12.00
CA LEU A 186 -17.51 0.57 -11.55
C LEU A 186 -18.54 0.81 -12.66
N SER A 187 -18.22 1.68 -13.62
CA SER A 187 -19.10 1.95 -14.77
C SER A 187 -19.35 0.74 -15.68
N GLN A 188 -18.57 -0.31 -15.53
CA GLN A 188 -18.82 -1.59 -16.22
C GLN A 188 -20.03 -2.34 -15.63
N PHE A 189 -20.37 -2.06 -14.38
CA PHE A 189 -21.43 -2.77 -13.62
C PHE A 189 -22.67 -1.92 -13.38
N TYR A 190 -22.58 -0.63 -13.56
CA TYR A 190 -23.66 0.32 -13.32
C TYR A 190 -23.96 1.14 -14.57
N VAL A 191 -25.21 1.55 -14.72
CA VAL A 191 -25.60 2.52 -15.75
C VAL A 191 -25.33 3.93 -15.22
N LYS A 192 -24.58 4.74 -15.95
CA LYS A 192 -24.36 6.14 -15.61
C LYS A 192 -25.59 6.99 -15.89
N ASN A 193 -25.94 7.89 -14.96
CA ASN A 193 -26.98 8.90 -15.14
C ASN A 193 -26.45 10.13 -15.89
N SER A 194 -25.16 10.47 -15.68
CA SER A 194 -24.51 11.63 -16.30
C SER A 194 -23.05 11.32 -16.64
N THR A 195 -22.31 12.33 -17.08
CA THR A 195 -20.87 12.26 -17.31
C THR A 195 -20.04 12.47 -16.04
N GLU A 196 -20.69 12.80 -14.93
CA GLU A 196 -20.00 12.96 -13.65
C GLU A 196 -19.55 11.60 -13.11
N ARG A 197 -18.43 11.60 -12.37
CA ARG A 197 -17.93 10.38 -11.75
C ARG A 197 -18.87 9.92 -10.64
N PHE A 198 -19.04 8.61 -10.53
CA PHE A 198 -19.85 7.93 -9.52
C PHE A 198 -21.36 8.24 -9.56
N ASP A 199 -21.84 9.00 -10.54
CA ASP A 199 -23.26 9.23 -10.75
C ASP A 199 -23.90 8.05 -11.50
N TYR A 200 -24.32 7.06 -10.75
CA TYR A 200 -24.90 5.83 -11.28
C TYR A 200 -26.40 5.73 -10.97
N ALA A 201 -27.14 5.08 -11.88
CA ALA A 201 -28.49 4.66 -11.60
C ALA A 201 -28.57 3.67 -10.44
N ASP A 202 -29.73 3.60 -9.81
CA ASP A 202 -29.95 2.63 -8.75
C ASP A 202 -29.87 1.20 -9.25
N GLY A 203 -29.15 0.38 -8.49
CA GLY A 203 -29.00 -1.04 -8.74
C GLY A 203 -27.91 -1.39 -9.76
N ILE A 204 -27.31 -2.55 -9.53
CA ILE A 204 -26.30 -3.13 -10.39
C ILE A 204 -26.93 -3.72 -11.66
N ASN A 205 -26.25 -3.61 -12.78
CA ASN A 205 -26.62 -4.30 -14.02
C ASN A 205 -26.25 -5.79 -13.93
N VAL A 206 -27.15 -6.59 -13.40
CA VAL A 206 -26.92 -8.03 -13.13
C VAL A 206 -26.53 -8.79 -14.40
N THR A 207 -27.15 -8.46 -15.54
CA THR A 207 -26.85 -9.13 -16.82
C THR A 207 -25.43 -8.88 -17.27
N GLU A 208 -24.97 -7.64 -17.18
CA GLU A 208 -23.62 -7.29 -17.58
C GLU A 208 -22.59 -7.80 -16.57
N THR A 209 -22.92 -7.75 -15.29
CA THR A 209 -22.08 -8.36 -14.22
C THR A 209 -21.89 -9.86 -14.44
N GLU A 210 -22.97 -10.57 -14.81
CA GLU A 210 -22.87 -12.01 -15.11
C GLU A 210 -21.99 -12.26 -16.34
N ARG A 211 -22.13 -11.44 -17.39
CA ARG A 211 -21.33 -11.57 -18.61
C ARG A 211 -19.83 -11.40 -18.27
N LEU A 212 -19.48 -10.32 -17.58
CA LEU A 212 -18.08 -10.01 -17.19
C LEU A 212 -17.52 -11.08 -16.25
N PHE A 213 -18.31 -11.53 -15.29
CA PHE A 213 -17.90 -12.59 -14.37
C PHE A 213 -17.57 -13.89 -15.11
N ARG A 214 -18.42 -14.30 -16.07
CA ARG A 214 -18.20 -15.51 -16.88
C ARG A 214 -16.98 -15.37 -17.79
N GLU A 215 -16.74 -14.19 -18.38
CA GLU A 215 -15.55 -13.92 -19.17
C GLU A 215 -14.29 -14.04 -18.32
N ARG A 216 -14.25 -13.42 -17.14
CA ARG A 216 -13.13 -13.51 -16.21
C ARG A 216 -12.82 -14.96 -15.80
N ILE A 217 -13.84 -15.73 -15.45
CA ILE A 217 -13.66 -17.16 -15.12
C ILE A 217 -13.03 -17.94 -16.28
N ALA A 218 -13.48 -17.65 -17.51
CA ALA A 218 -12.98 -18.33 -18.70
C ALA A 218 -11.53 -17.96 -19.01
N GLU A 219 -11.17 -16.68 -18.92
CA GLU A 219 -9.81 -16.17 -19.14
C GLU A 219 -8.82 -16.73 -18.11
N MET A 220 -9.18 -16.66 -16.84
CA MET A 220 -8.33 -17.15 -15.74
C MET A 220 -8.32 -18.68 -15.63
N LYS A 221 -9.20 -19.38 -16.38
CA LYS A 221 -9.40 -20.83 -16.29
C LYS A 221 -9.65 -21.29 -14.84
N ASP A 222 -10.46 -20.53 -14.13
CA ASP A 222 -10.71 -20.71 -12.70
C ASP A 222 -11.43 -22.03 -12.42
N LYS A 223 -10.71 -22.93 -11.77
CA LYS A 223 -11.20 -24.29 -11.49
C LYS A 223 -12.24 -24.35 -10.36
N ARG A 224 -12.50 -23.25 -9.67
CA ARG A 224 -13.52 -23.16 -8.61
C ARG A 224 -14.94 -23.20 -9.20
N PHE A 225 -15.11 -22.74 -10.43
CA PHE A 225 -16.40 -22.54 -11.10
C PHE A 225 -16.59 -23.54 -12.25
N LYS A 226 -16.83 -24.81 -11.89
CA LYS A 226 -16.99 -25.91 -12.87
C LYS A 226 -18.45 -26.22 -13.21
N THR A 227 -19.37 -25.91 -12.30
CA THR A 227 -20.80 -26.19 -12.46
C THR A 227 -21.59 -24.88 -12.47
N GLU A 228 -22.75 -24.89 -13.13
CA GLU A 228 -23.61 -23.72 -13.16
C GLU A 228 -23.99 -23.25 -11.74
N ALA A 229 -24.24 -24.17 -10.81
CA ALA A 229 -24.53 -23.81 -9.43
C ALA A 229 -23.35 -23.07 -8.74
N GLN A 230 -22.12 -23.48 -9.02
CA GLN A 230 -20.92 -22.78 -8.53
C GLN A 230 -20.78 -21.40 -9.17
N ILE A 231 -21.05 -21.28 -10.48
CA ILE A 231 -21.02 -20.01 -11.20
C ILE A 231 -22.05 -19.05 -10.62
N GLN A 232 -23.29 -19.51 -10.41
CA GLN A 232 -24.35 -18.67 -9.82
C GLN A 232 -24.03 -18.24 -8.38
N ALA A 233 -23.47 -19.13 -7.56
CA ALA A 233 -23.02 -18.78 -6.21
C ALA A 233 -21.88 -17.73 -6.24
N GLY A 234 -20.92 -17.88 -7.15
CA GLY A 234 -19.85 -16.93 -7.36
C GLY A 234 -20.36 -15.57 -7.87
N LEU A 235 -21.33 -15.57 -8.79
CA LEU A 235 -21.97 -14.35 -9.28
C LEU A 235 -22.64 -13.56 -8.15
N GLN A 236 -23.31 -14.23 -7.22
CA GLN A 236 -23.91 -13.55 -6.06
C GLN A 236 -22.84 -12.89 -5.18
N GLN A 237 -21.71 -13.55 -4.98
CA GLN A 237 -20.58 -12.96 -4.24
C GLN A 237 -19.98 -11.76 -5.00
N GLU A 238 -19.88 -11.87 -6.32
CA GLU A 238 -19.42 -10.78 -7.19
C GLU A 238 -20.33 -9.55 -7.09
N ILE A 239 -21.63 -9.73 -7.17
CA ILE A 239 -22.63 -8.66 -7.04
C ILE A 239 -22.45 -7.94 -5.70
N VAL A 240 -22.43 -8.70 -4.59
CA VAL A 240 -22.22 -8.14 -3.24
C VAL A 240 -20.89 -7.36 -3.15
N ARG A 241 -19.83 -7.86 -3.78
CA ARG A 241 -18.53 -7.19 -3.82
C ARG A 241 -18.61 -5.85 -4.54
N ILE A 242 -19.21 -5.79 -5.72
CA ILE A 242 -19.35 -4.57 -6.51
C ILE A 242 -20.23 -3.54 -5.81
N GLU A 243 -21.33 -3.97 -5.19
CA GLU A 243 -22.19 -3.09 -4.39
C GLU A 243 -21.43 -2.52 -3.19
N ARG A 244 -20.58 -3.33 -2.54
CA ARG A 244 -19.72 -2.86 -1.44
C ARG A 244 -18.68 -1.83 -1.92
N TYR A 245 -18.10 -2.02 -3.09
CA TYR A 245 -17.17 -1.04 -3.66
C TYR A 245 -17.84 0.30 -3.95
N ARG A 246 -19.05 0.28 -4.52
CA ARG A 246 -19.84 1.50 -4.72
C ARG A 246 -20.10 2.20 -3.37
N ALA A 247 -20.61 1.48 -2.40
CA ALA A 247 -20.86 2.04 -1.07
C ALA A 247 -19.58 2.59 -0.42
N ALA A 248 -18.43 1.93 -0.62
CA ALA A 248 -17.15 2.42 -0.14
C ALA A 248 -16.73 3.74 -0.80
N MET A 249 -17.04 3.93 -2.09
CA MET A 249 -16.78 5.21 -2.76
C MET A 249 -17.67 6.32 -2.23
N ASP A 250 -18.95 6.06 -2.00
CA ASP A 250 -19.87 7.04 -1.40
C ASP A 250 -19.39 7.46 0.00
N GLU A 251 -18.95 6.48 0.81
CA GLU A 251 -18.37 6.72 2.14
C GLU A 251 -17.06 7.52 2.06
N TYR A 252 -16.17 7.20 1.12
CA TYR A 252 -14.93 7.94 0.90
C TYR A 252 -15.18 9.41 0.56
N LEU A 253 -16.07 9.66 -0.40
CA LEU A 253 -16.44 11.03 -0.79
C LEU A 253 -17.04 11.80 0.38
N GLN A 254 -17.87 11.15 1.21
CA GLN A 254 -18.40 11.75 2.41
C GLN A 254 -17.29 12.04 3.44
N ASN A 255 -16.34 11.13 3.65
CA ASN A 255 -15.22 11.33 4.56
C ASN A 255 -14.32 12.50 4.13
N VAL A 256 -14.14 12.71 2.83
CA VAL A 256 -13.45 13.90 2.30
C VAL A 256 -14.27 15.16 2.55
N ALA A 257 -15.57 15.13 2.26
CA ALA A 257 -16.46 16.28 2.49
C ALA A 257 -16.57 16.69 3.97
N ASP A 258 -16.52 15.72 4.88
CA ASP A 258 -16.56 15.92 6.32
C ASP A 258 -15.18 16.34 6.90
N GLY A 259 -14.12 16.36 6.07
CA GLY A 259 -12.78 16.78 6.46
C GLY A 259 -11.98 15.75 7.27
N TYR A 260 -12.41 14.48 7.29
CA TYR A 260 -11.61 13.40 7.89
C TYR A 260 -10.42 13.00 7.04
N LEU A 261 -10.50 13.26 5.73
CA LEU A 261 -9.46 12.99 4.75
C LEU A 261 -9.21 14.28 3.95
N ALA A 262 -7.99 14.77 3.95
CA ALA A 262 -7.62 15.98 3.23
C ALA A 262 -6.70 15.64 2.05
N PRO A 263 -7.16 15.76 0.78
CA PRO A 263 -6.29 15.64 -0.37
C PRO A 263 -5.13 16.62 -0.32
N THR A 264 -3.90 16.15 -0.54
CA THR A 264 -2.69 16.96 -0.49
C THR A 264 -2.25 17.36 -1.89
N GLU A 265 -2.31 18.66 -2.16
CA GLU A 265 -1.79 19.26 -3.40
C GLU A 265 -0.27 19.26 -3.37
N SER A 266 0.35 18.80 -4.46
CA SER A 266 1.80 18.83 -4.63
C SER A 266 2.18 19.39 -5.99
N LYS A 267 3.23 20.21 -6.00
CA LYS A 267 3.86 20.72 -7.21
C LYS A 267 5.19 19.99 -7.39
N LEU A 268 5.28 19.19 -8.43
CA LEU A 268 6.46 18.44 -8.79
C LEU A 268 7.19 19.14 -9.93
N VAL A 269 8.50 19.13 -9.89
CA VAL A 269 9.34 19.72 -10.94
C VAL A 269 10.35 18.69 -11.39
N PHE A 270 10.22 18.27 -12.64
CA PHE A 270 11.15 17.37 -13.32
C PHE A 270 11.89 18.14 -14.43
N SER A 271 12.88 17.51 -15.02
CA SER A 271 13.47 17.97 -16.27
C SER A 271 13.08 16.98 -17.37
N ASP A 272 12.67 17.51 -18.53
CA ASP A 272 12.51 16.68 -19.72
C ASP A 272 13.88 16.24 -20.29
N ASP A 273 13.87 15.46 -21.35
CA ASP A 273 15.09 14.95 -21.99
C ASP A 273 15.99 16.06 -22.57
N ASP A 274 15.43 17.25 -22.81
CA ASP A 274 16.12 18.43 -23.30
C ASP A 274 16.57 19.37 -22.16
N GLY A 275 16.26 19.00 -20.90
CA GLY A 275 16.61 19.77 -19.68
C GLY A 275 15.65 20.91 -19.36
N ASN A 276 14.49 21.01 -20.05
CA ASN A 276 13.48 22.00 -19.71
C ASN A 276 12.66 21.56 -18.50
N PRO A 277 12.23 22.48 -17.62
CA PRO A 277 11.43 22.14 -16.45
C PRO A 277 10.03 21.68 -16.88
N LEU A 278 9.67 20.47 -16.43
CA LEU A 278 8.33 19.92 -16.50
C LEU A 278 7.66 20.07 -15.15
N VAL A 279 6.61 20.84 -15.06
CA VAL A 279 5.86 21.08 -13.83
C VAL A 279 4.57 20.28 -13.84
N ILE A 280 4.38 19.43 -12.82
CA ILE A 280 3.16 18.64 -12.62
C ILE A 280 2.51 19.11 -11.32
N ASN A 281 1.26 19.52 -11.39
CA ASN A 281 0.45 19.84 -10.22
C ASN A 281 -0.63 18.79 -10.07
N GLY A 282 -0.83 18.28 -8.85
CA GLY A 282 -1.85 17.28 -8.59
C GLY A 282 -1.95 16.90 -7.12
N GLN A 283 -2.96 16.07 -6.84
CA GLN A 283 -3.23 15.52 -5.52
C GLN A 283 -2.62 14.13 -5.43
N PHE A 284 -1.53 13.97 -4.68
CA PHE A 284 -0.78 12.71 -4.63
C PHE A 284 -0.91 11.94 -3.31
N GLY A 285 -1.62 12.49 -2.35
CA GLY A 285 -1.82 11.84 -1.06
C GLY A 285 -3.04 12.36 -0.33
N LEU A 286 -3.35 11.69 0.77
CA LEU A 286 -4.36 12.10 1.74
C LEU A 286 -3.64 12.44 3.04
N ASN A 287 -3.72 13.70 3.47
CA ASN A 287 -3.30 14.08 4.80
C ASN A 287 -4.32 13.54 5.82
N LEU A 288 -3.84 12.70 6.73
CA LEU A 288 -4.69 11.99 7.68
C LEU A 288 -4.94 12.80 8.96
N CYS A 289 -4.10 13.77 9.25
CA CYS A 289 -4.22 14.61 10.43
C CYS A 289 -3.84 16.07 10.07
N PRO A 290 -4.69 16.74 9.26
CA PRO A 290 -4.42 18.11 8.84
C PRO A 290 -4.49 19.08 10.05
N ASP A 291 -3.62 20.08 10.05
CA ASP A 291 -3.58 21.11 11.09
C ASP A 291 -4.50 22.28 10.69
N GLU A 292 -5.76 21.98 10.37
CA GLU A 292 -6.76 22.94 9.94
C GLU A 292 -7.99 22.87 10.84
N GLU A 293 -8.46 24.03 11.32
CA GLU A 293 -9.59 24.15 12.26
C GLU A 293 -10.90 23.52 11.74
N LYS A 294 -11.06 23.40 10.43
CA LYS A 294 -12.26 22.86 9.78
C LYS A 294 -12.14 21.40 9.32
N MET A 295 -10.98 20.81 9.49
CA MET A 295 -10.68 19.44 9.05
C MET A 295 -10.30 18.59 10.27
N PRO A 296 -11.24 17.87 10.87
CA PRO A 296 -10.98 17.11 12.09
C PRO A 296 -9.92 16.01 11.88
N GLY A 297 -9.84 15.44 10.68
CA GLY A 297 -8.88 14.38 10.39
C GLY A 297 -9.04 13.14 11.25
N LEU A 298 -7.97 12.35 11.33
CA LEU A 298 -7.83 11.23 12.27
C LEU A 298 -7.20 11.72 13.58
N LYS A 299 -7.29 10.92 14.62
CA LYS A 299 -6.64 11.20 15.91
C LYS A 299 -5.14 11.35 15.73
N GLU A 300 -4.54 12.29 16.43
CA GLU A 300 -3.12 12.59 16.31
C GLU A 300 -2.22 11.40 16.66
N ASP A 301 -2.70 10.50 17.52
CA ASP A 301 -1.97 9.31 17.98
C ASP A 301 -2.27 8.03 17.18
N VAL A 302 -3.08 8.11 16.11
CA VAL A 302 -3.46 6.95 15.30
C VAL A 302 -2.25 6.32 14.60
N PHE A 303 -1.34 7.16 14.21
CA PHE A 303 -0.13 6.82 13.53
C PHE A 303 0.92 7.85 13.89
N TYR A 304 2.14 7.46 14.18
CA TYR A 304 3.11 8.44 14.55
C TYR A 304 4.50 8.18 14.01
N TYR A 305 5.11 9.26 13.64
CA TYR A 305 6.52 9.36 13.42
C TYR A 305 7.13 10.25 14.52
N MET A 306 8.41 10.09 14.77
CA MET A 306 9.09 10.87 15.79
C MET A 306 9.71 12.11 15.15
N THR A 307 9.25 13.30 15.54
CA THR A 307 9.92 14.54 15.20
C THR A 307 10.86 14.92 16.35
N SER A 308 12.07 15.39 16.03
CA SER A 308 12.95 15.99 17.00
C SER A 308 12.71 17.49 17.01
N ALA A 309 11.85 17.96 17.92
CA ALA A 309 11.81 19.36 18.28
C ALA A 309 12.49 19.49 19.65
N ASP A 310 13.55 20.26 19.75
CA ASP A 310 14.29 20.52 21.00
C ASP A 310 14.73 19.27 21.78
N ASP A 311 15.26 18.26 21.09
CA ASP A 311 15.67 16.96 21.65
C ASP A 311 14.54 16.17 22.35
N LYS A 312 13.29 16.56 22.17
CA LYS A 312 12.13 15.80 22.63
C LYS A 312 11.53 15.05 21.47
N GLN A 313 11.45 13.74 21.63
CA GLN A 313 10.72 12.89 20.70
C GLN A 313 9.22 13.10 20.93
N VAL A 314 8.57 13.72 19.99
CA VAL A 314 7.10 13.90 19.97
C VAL A 314 6.54 12.88 18.99
N MET A 315 5.58 12.09 19.46
CA MET A 315 4.84 11.15 18.63
C MET A 315 3.63 11.87 18.06
N THR A 316 3.51 11.94 16.73
CA THR A 316 2.42 12.63 16.07
C THR A 316 2.12 12.04 14.70
N ALA A 317 0.85 12.03 14.34
CA ALA A 317 0.38 11.74 12.98
C ALA A 317 0.21 13.02 12.13
N LYS A 318 0.49 14.19 12.69
CA LYS A 318 0.40 15.45 11.95
C LYS A 318 1.31 15.43 10.74
N ASN A 319 0.79 15.92 9.62
CA ASN A 319 1.50 15.94 8.34
C ASN A 319 1.97 14.55 7.85
N VAL A 320 1.26 13.48 8.25
CA VAL A 320 1.43 12.17 7.63
C VAL A 320 0.44 12.06 6.48
N ASN A 321 0.97 11.85 5.30
CA ASN A 321 0.20 11.59 4.10
C ASN A 321 0.18 10.09 3.80
N MET A 322 -0.99 9.59 3.44
CA MET A 322 -1.12 8.28 2.83
C MET A 322 -1.13 8.44 1.31
N VAL A 323 -0.20 7.78 0.64
CA VAL A 323 -0.14 7.72 -0.82
C VAL A 323 -0.60 6.35 -1.31
N PHE A 324 -1.23 6.33 -2.47
CA PHE A 324 -1.64 5.12 -3.15
C PHE A 324 -0.57 4.68 -4.12
N LEU A 325 -0.18 3.42 -4.05
CA LEU A 325 0.81 2.87 -4.96
C LEU A 325 0.09 2.20 -6.15
N ASN A 326 0.65 2.37 -7.34
CA ASN A 326 0.17 1.74 -8.56
C ASN A 326 1.29 0.86 -9.11
N LEU A 327 1.26 -0.40 -8.75
CA LEU A 327 2.28 -1.34 -9.16
C LEU A 327 1.85 -2.07 -10.42
N GLU A 328 2.82 -2.41 -11.26
CA GLU A 328 2.57 -3.10 -12.51
C GLU A 328 1.86 -4.43 -12.28
N GLY A 329 0.77 -4.66 -12.99
CA GLY A 329 -0.04 -5.88 -12.89
C GLY A 329 -1.12 -5.86 -11.81
N SER A 330 -1.31 -4.75 -11.09
CA SER A 330 -2.43 -4.62 -10.14
C SER A 330 -3.78 -4.76 -10.85
N GLN A 331 -4.65 -5.59 -10.28
CA GLN A 331 -6.02 -5.74 -10.80
C GLN A 331 -6.84 -4.48 -10.44
N PRO A 332 -7.80 -4.05 -11.29
CA PRO A 332 -8.63 -2.88 -11.01
C PRO A 332 -9.40 -2.97 -9.68
N GLU A 333 -9.77 -4.16 -9.24
CA GLU A 333 -10.42 -4.44 -7.97
C GLU A 333 -9.60 -3.94 -6.77
N PHE A 334 -8.27 -4.04 -6.84
CA PHE A 334 -7.37 -3.58 -5.77
C PHE A 334 -7.43 -2.08 -5.52
N LEU A 335 -7.81 -1.29 -6.54
CA LEU A 335 -8.04 0.15 -6.35
C LEU A 335 -9.22 0.39 -5.39
N CYS A 336 -10.27 -0.41 -5.51
CA CYS A 336 -11.42 -0.35 -4.59
C CYS A 336 -11.06 -0.85 -3.18
N GLU A 337 -10.20 -1.87 -3.08
CA GLU A 337 -9.71 -2.36 -1.78
C GLU A 337 -8.90 -1.27 -1.04
N LYS A 338 -8.16 -0.43 -1.75
CA LYS A 338 -7.47 0.73 -1.16
C LYS A 338 -8.46 1.72 -0.52
N ILE A 339 -9.61 1.93 -1.15
CA ILE A 339 -10.68 2.78 -0.59
C ILE A 339 -11.32 2.14 0.65
N LEU A 340 -11.56 0.83 0.64
CA LEU A 340 -12.03 0.12 1.82
C LEU A 340 -11.06 0.29 3.00
N PHE A 341 -9.76 0.22 2.74
CA PHE A 341 -8.75 0.46 3.76
C PHE A 341 -8.79 1.88 4.31
N VAL A 342 -8.93 2.89 3.46
CA VAL A 342 -9.05 4.30 3.87
C VAL A 342 -10.26 4.50 4.76
N ASN A 343 -11.42 4.01 4.36
CA ASN A 343 -12.66 4.14 5.14
C ASN A 343 -12.55 3.40 6.48
N TYR A 344 -11.86 2.27 6.51
CA TYR A 344 -11.55 1.57 7.75
C TYR A 344 -10.73 2.45 8.71
N LEU A 345 -9.69 3.13 8.22
CA LEU A 345 -8.90 4.03 9.04
C LEU A 345 -9.76 5.16 9.63
N VAL A 346 -10.62 5.77 8.83
CA VAL A 346 -11.54 6.80 9.32
C VAL A 346 -12.49 6.22 10.37
N LYS A 347 -13.09 5.08 10.09
CA LYS A 347 -14.05 4.44 11.01
C LYS A 347 -13.43 4.14 12.39
N GLU A 348 -12.20 3.64 12.43
CA GLU A 348 -11.53 3.24 13.67
C GLU A 348 -10.88 4.43 14.40
N HIS A 349 -10.45 5.45 13.65
CA HIS A 349 -9.52 6.45 14.17
C HIS A 349 -9.93 7.91 13.98
N LYS A 350 -11.12 8.21 13.44
CA LYS A 350 -11.55 9.60 13.28
C LYS A 350 -11.45 10.40 14.59
N ALA A 351 -11.00 11.64 14.48
CA ALA A 351 -11.06 12.58 15.58
C ALA A 351 -12.54 12.90 15.93
N VAL A 352 -12.84 13.04 17.20
CA VAL A 352 -14.19 13.28 17.72
C VAL A 352 -14.32 14.76 18.09
#